data_0aa5a10db6253a9bc31c9ad9f064f4c8
#
_entry.id   0aa5a10db6253a9bc31c9ad9f064f4c8
#
_cell.length_a   1.000
_cell.length_b   1.000
_cell.length_c   1.000
_cell.angle_alpha   90.00
_cell.angle_beta   90.00
_cell.angle_gamma   90.00
#
_symmetry.space_group_name_H-M   'P 1'
#
loop_
_entity.id
_entity.type
_entity.pdbx_description
1 polymer ?
#
loop_
_entity_poly.entity_id
_entity_poly.type
_entity_poly.pdbx_seq_one_letter_code
_entity_poly.pdbx_strand_id
1 'polypeptide(L)'
;MLDVHPPHGKMHGAGDFFLHLFTITVGLLIALALEGCVERQHQSHLVHEAEAGMRREIEENSKQIGSLRQQVVDENNQLNTDLAVLDELKINPKEKHKELSFTFRMRGFDDVTWKTAQTTGALGLMPYGDAEVYSGIYDTQMALEGQQKEIVDDVMRAASLVITKKEGEQPTAEEISLIRERIGLVQLRLLLLNSFIDGLEKTYKKFEGEHAGA
;
A
#
# COMPACT_ATOMS: atom_id res chain seq x y z
N MET A 1 34.91 -4.13 55.53
CA MET A 1 34.34 -5.44 55.81
C MET A 1 32.97 -5.18 56.40
N LEU A 2 31.92 -5.29 55.61
CA LEU A 2 30.51 -5.13 56.04
C LEU A 2 30.08 -6.48 56.60
N ASP A 3 29.90 -6.55 57.91
CA ASP A 3 29.50 -7.72 58.65
C ASP A 3 27.97 -7.86 58.51
N VAL A 4 27.53 -8.74 57.57
CA VAL A 4 26.13 -9.06 57.37
C VAL A 4 25.76 -10.15 58.34
N HIS A 5 25.27 -9.76 59.53
CA HIS A 5 24.67 -10.67 60.44
C HIS A 5 23.32 -11.14 59.90
N PRO A 6 23.09 -12.44 59.69
CA PRO A 6 21.77 -12.93 59.34
C PRO A 6 20.82 -12.69 60.53
N PRO A 7 19.59 -12.24 60.32
CA PRO A 7 18.64 -12.04 61.39
C PRO A 7 18.27 -13.39 61.98
N HIS A 8 18.72 -13.67 63.21
CA HIS A 8 18.30 -14.82 63.99
C HIS A 8 16.91 -14.56 64.59
N GLY A 9 15.90 -14.43 63.74
CA GLY A 9 14.52 -14.54 64.13
C GLY A 9 14.13 -16.01 64.10
N LYS A 10 13.87 -16.60 65.24
CA LYS A 10 13.24 -17.94 65.33
C LYS A 10 11.94 -17.88 64.59
N MET A 11 11.78 -18.69 63.55
CA MET A 11 10.47 -18.85 62.88
C MET A 11 9.51 -19.41 63.92
N HIS A 12 8.63 -18.59 64.47
CA HIS A 12 7.63 -18.93 65.44
C HIS A 12 6.37 -19.40 64.72
N GLY A 13 6.36 -20.67 64.34
CA GLY A 13 5.15 -21.38 63.94
C GLY A 13 4.75 -21.27 62.45
N ALA A 14 3.85 -22.18 62.07
CA ALA A 14 3.29 -22.22 60.70
C ALA A 14 2.60 -20.88 60.31
N GLY A 15 2.10 -20.10 61.26
CA GLY A 15 1.46 -18.82 61.04
C GLY A 15 2.39 -17.77 60.43
N ASP A 16 3.64 -17.66 60.93
CA ASP A 16 4.63 -16.71 60.40
C ASP A 16 5.06 -17.08 58.97
N PHE A 17 5.17 -18.38 58.69
CA PHE A 17 5.44 -18.86 57.33
C PHE A 17 4.31 -18.46 56.36
N PHE A 18 3.06 -18.70 56.72
CA PHE A 18 1.93 -18.33 55.88
C PHE A 18 1.78 -16.81 55.72
N LEU A 19 2.07 -16.03 56.74
CA LEU A 19 2.06 -14.57 56.67
C LEU A 19 3.14 -14.05 55.68
N HIS A 20 4.35 -14.59 55.76
CA HIS A 20 5.41 -14.24 54.83
C HIS A 20 5.07 -14.66 53.40
N LEU A 21 4.58 -15.89 53.19
CA LEU A 21 4.14 -16.36 51.89
C LEU A 21 3.04 -15.48 51.31
N PHE A 22 2.04 -15.12 52.13
CA PHE A 22 0.96 -14.23 51.72
C PHE A 22 1.49 -12.83 51.31
N THR A 23 2.39 -12.23 52.10
CA THR A 23 2.97 -10.93 51.80
C THR A 23 3.75 -10.93 50.51
N ILE A 24 4.56 -11.97 50.25
CA ILE A 24 5.30 -12.12 48.99
C ILE A 24 4.33 -12.31 47.82
N THR A 25 3.31 -13.14 47.98
CA THR A 25 2.31 -13.38 46.94
C THR A 25 1.55 -12.10 46.58
N VAL A 26 1.09 -11.37 47.59
CA VAL A 26 0.39 -10.07 47.37
C VAL A 26 1.32 -9.07 46.69
N GLY A 27 2.58 -8.95 47.13
CA GLY A 27 3.57 -8.07 46.48
C GLY A 27 3.79 -8.42 45.01
N LEU A 28 3.90 -9.73 44.69
CA LEU A 28 4.05 -10.22 43.32
C LEU A 28 2.79 -9.91 42.48
N LEU A 29 1.60 -10.14 43.03
CA LEU A 29 0.35 -9.85 42.33
C LEU A 29 0.17 -8.33 42.02
N ILE A 30 0.59 -7.46 42.96
CA ILE A 30 0.59 -6.00 42.73
C ILE A 30 1.58 -5.65 41.62
N ALA A 31 2.80 -6.21 41.64
CA ALA A 31 3.81 -5.95 40.61
C ALA A 31 3.31 -6.36 39.22
N LEU A 32 2.76 -7.58 39.09
CA LEU A 32 2.17 -8.07 37.84
C LEU A 32 0.97 -7.23 37.38
N ALA A 33 0.14 -6.74 38.29
CA ALA A 33 -0.99 -5.87 37.96
C ALA A 33 -0.50 -4.50 37.42
N LEU A 34 0.54 -3.93 38.01
CA LEU A 34 1.13 -2.67 37.54
C LEU A 34 1.79 -2.85 36.17
N GLU A 35 2.56 -3.93 35.97
CA GLU A 35 3.15 -4.27 34.68
C GLU A 35 2.06 -4.42 33.63
N GLY A 36 0.99 -5.16 33.90
CA GLY A 36 -0.14 -5.31 32.95
C GLY A 36 -0.90 -4.02 32.66
N CYS A 37 -0.87 -3.02 33.58
CA CYS A 37 -1.43 -1.69 33.32
C CYS A 37 -0.54 -0.90 32.35
N VAL A 38 0.77 -0.88 32.60
CA VAL A 38 1.75 -0.20 31.73
C VAL A 38 1.73 -0.78 30.35
N GLU A 39 1.72 -2.10 30.24
CA GLU A 39 1.68 -2.80 28.96
C GLU A 39 0.40 -2.46 28.18
N ARG A 40 -0.76 -2.49 28.79
CA ARG A 40 -2.02 -2.10 28.13
C ARG A 40 -2.01 -0.65 27.67
N GLN A 41 -1.44 0.26 28.44
CA GLN A 41 -1.31 1.66 28.06
C GLN A 41 -0.37 1.79 26.83
N HIS A 42 0.73 1.08 26.81
CA HIS A 42 1.67 1.05 25.68
C HIS A 42 1.00 0.50 24.43
N GLN A 43 0.30 -0.62 24.53
CA GLN A 43 -0.44 -1.22 23.42
C GLN A 43 -1.53 -0.30 22.87
N SER A 44 -2.30 0.36 23.75
CA SER A 44 -3.31 1.33 23.34
C SER A 44 -2.70 2.53 22.61
N HIS A 45 -1.57 3.03 23.08
CA HIS A 45 -0.86 4.13 22.43
C HIS A 45 -0.36 3.74 21.03
N LEU A 46 0.23 2.53 20.92
CA LEU A 46 0.71 1.99 19.65
C LEU A 46 -0.41 1.87 18.60
N VAL A 47 -1.58 1.34 19.00
CA VAL A 47 -2.76 1.25 18.14
C VAL A 47 -3.22 2.64 17.71
N HIS A 48 -3.36 3.57 18.65
CA HIS A 48 -3.83 4.92 18.35
C HIS A 48 -2.91 5.68 17.38
N GLU A 49 -1.60 5.57 17.56
CA GLU A 49 -0.62 6.16 16.63
C GLU A 49 -0.71 5.55 15.23
N ALA A 50 -0.85 4.21 15.15
CA ALA A 50 -1.01 3.51 13.88
C ALA A 50 -2.29 3.93 13.16
N GLU A 51 -3.44 3.97 13.85
CA GLU A 51 -4.72 4.42 13.28
C GLU A 51 -4.65 5.87 12.80
N ALA A 52 -4.13 6.78 13.62
CA ALA A 52 -4.01 8.18 13.26
C ALA A 52 -3.07 8.39 12.06
N GLY A 53 -2.01 7.59 11.96
CA GLY A 53 -1.10 7.60 10.83
C GLY A 53 -1.74 7.06 9.56
N MET A 54 -2.38 5.90 9.62
CA MET A 54 -3.06 5.29 8.47
C MET A 54 -4.22 6.14 7.95
N ARG A 55 -4.98 6.79 8.83
CA ARG A 55 -6.05 7.73 8.41
C ARG A 55 -5.48 8.87 7.58
N ARG A 56 -4.39 9.51 8.02
CA ARG A 56 -3.73 10.58 7.27
C ARG A 56 -3.19 10.09 5.93
N GLU A 57 -2.58 8.91 5.89
CA GLU A 57 -2.04 8.29 4.70
C GLU A 57 -3.15 7.99 3.68
N ILE A 58 -4.29 7.46 4.12
CA ILE A 58 -5.48 7.23 3.29
C ILE A 58 -6.04 8.55 2.75
N GLU A 59 -6.12 9.59 3.59
CA GLU A 59 -6.58 10.92 3.16
C GLU A 59 -5.67 11.53 2.08
N GLU A 60 -4.35 11.42 2.23
CA GLU A 60 -3.41 11.90 1.22
C GLU A 60 -3.49 11.07 -0.08
N ASN A 61 -3.62 9.77 0.05
CA ASN A 61 -3.81 8.86 -1.08
C ASN A 61 -5.12 9.14 -1.82
N SER A 62 -6.20 9.44 -1.10
CA SER A 62 -7.51 9.80 -1.66
C SER A 62 -7.42 11.04 -2.58
N LYS A 63 -6.63 12.04 -2.20
CA LYS A 63 -6.40 13.26 -3.02
C LYS A 63 -5.73 12.96 -4.36
N GLN A 64 -5.01 11.84 -4.48
CA GLN A 64 -4.30 11.47 -5.71
C GLN A 64 -5.21 10.79 -6.74
N ILE A 65 -6.37 10.26 -6.34
CA ILE A 65 -7.27 9.49 -7.21
C ILE A 65 -7.72 10.29 -8.44
N GLY A 66 -8.08 11.57 -8.26
CA GLY A 66 -8.50 12.43 -9.36
C GLY A 66 -7.41 12.61 -10.43
N SER A 67 -6.16 12.77 -10.00
CA SER A 67 -5.03 12.93 -10.92
C SER A 67 -4.67 11.62 -11.62
N LEU A 68 -4.83 10.46 -10.94
CA LEU A 68 -4.63 9.15 -11.55
C LEU A 68 -5.70 8.88 -12.62
N ARG A 69 -6.96 9.23 -12.37
CA ARG A 69 -8.04 9.13 -13.36
C ARG A 69 -7.76 9.98 -14.59
N GLN A 70 -7.33 11.24 -14.41
CA GLN A 70 -6.97 12.10 -15.54
C GLN A 70 -5.82 11.51 -16.34
N GLN A 71 -4.81 10.95 -15.68
CA GLN A 71 -3.71 10.27 -16.36
C GLN A 71 -4.19 9.10 -17.23
N VAL A 72 -5.12 8.26 -16.75
CA VAL A 72 -5.68 7.16 -17.56
C VAL A 72 -6.36 7.69 -18.83
N VAL A 73 -7.08 8.80 -18.73
CA VAL A 73 -7.70 9.46 -19.88
C VAL A 73 -6.65 9.96 -20.87
N ASP A 74 -5.63 10.64 -20.37
CA ASP A 74 -4.57 11.23 -21.21
C ASP A 74 -3.76 10.14 -21.93
N GLU A 75 -3.40 9.07 -21.22
CA GLU A 75 -2.71 7.90 -21.81
C GLU A 75 -3.55 7.22 -22.89
N ASN A 76 -4.84 7.01 -22.65
CA ASN A 76 -5.71 6.42 -23.66
C ASN A 76 -5.85 7.30 -24.91
N ASN A 77 -5.89 8.62 -24.75
CA ASN A 77 -5.90 9.57 -25.87
C ASN A 77 -4.58 9.53 -26.66
N GLN A 78 -3.44 9.40 -25.96
CA GLN A 78 -2.13 9.24 -26.61
C GLN A 78 -2.06 7.95 -27.43
N LEU A 79 -2.53 6.82 -26.86
CA LEU A 79 -2.58 5.53 -27.56
C LEU A 79 -3.47 5.60 -28.83
N ASN A 80 -4.58 6.33 -28.80
CA ASN A 80 -5.39 6.55 -29.98
C ASN A 80 -4.64 7.37 -31.05
N THR A 81 -3.82 8.35 -30.63
CA THR A 81 -2.95 9.10 -31.53
C THR A 81 -1.89 8.18 -32.15
N ASP A 82 -1.27 7.32 -31.35
CA ASP A 82 -0.27 6.37 -31.84
C ASP A 82 -0.88 5.33 -32.83
N LEU A 83 -2.12 4.90 -32.60
CA LEU A 83 -2.84 4.07 -33.55
C LEU A 83 -3.04 4.77 -34.90
N ALA A 84 -3.38 6.06 -34.90
CA ALA A 84 -3.52 6.85 -36.12
C ALA A 84 -2.19 6.97 -36.86
N VAL A 85 -1.08 7.19 -36.16
CA VAL A 85 0.27 7.20 -36.75
C VAL A 85 0.60 5.85 -37.38
N LEU A 86 0.25 4.72 -36.75
CA LEU A 86 0.45 3.39 -37.31
C LEU A 86 -0.37 3.16 -38.59
N ASP A 87 -1.58 3.75 -38.68
CA ASP A 87 -2.39 3.68 -39.90
C ASP A 87 -1.76 4.51 -41.04
N GLU A 88 -1.24 5.71 -40.75
CA GLU A 88 -0.51 6.54 -41.70
C GLU A 88 0.75 5.84 -42.21
N LEU A 89 1.55 5.25 -41.32
CA LEU A 89 2.75 4.47 -41.67
C LEU A 89 2.45 3.29 -42.61
N LYS A 90 1.31 2.66 -42.44
CA LYS A 90 0.88 1.56 -43.30
C LYS A 90 0.52 2.02 -44.70
N ILE A 91 -0.07 3.22 -44.85
CA ILE A 91 -0.49 3.79 -46.14
C ILE A 91 0.68 4.46 -46.85
N ASN A 92 1.47 5.27 -46.15
CA ASN A 92 2.54 6.10 -46.70
C ASN A 92 3.88 5.89 -45.98
N PRO A 93 4.52 4.72 -46.07
CA PRO A 93 5.71 4.38 -45.25
C PRO A 93 6.94 5.25 -45.52
N LYS A 94 6.92 6.07 -46.58
CA LYS A 94 8.08 6.94 -46.97
C LYS A 94 7.88 8.40 -46.54
N GLU A 95 6.73 8.77 -46.03
CA GLU A 95 6.48 10.12 -45.54
C GLU A 95 7.00 10.29 -44.10
N LYS A 96 7.28 11.54 -43.72
CA LYS A 96 7.66 11.86 -42.36
C LYS A 96 6.40 11.86 -41.47
N HIS A 97 6.30 10.85 -40.61
CA HIS A 97 5.20 10.73 -39.64
C HIS A 97 5.59 11.30 -38.28
N LYS A 98 4.58 11.52 -37.43
CA LYS A 98 4.82 11.78 -36.01
C LYS A 98 5.47 10.56 -35.35
N GLU A 99 6.27 10.83 -34.35
CA GLU A 99 6.87 9.75 -33.55
C GLU A 99 5.80 9.10 -32.66
N LEU A 100 5.91 7.77 -32.49
CA LEU A 100 5.09 7.04 -31.53
C LEU A 100 5.54 7.40 -30.11
N SER A 101 4.59 7.60 -29.22
CA SER A 101 4.87 7.98 -27.82
C SER A 101 4.61 6.81 -26.87
N PHE A 102 5.67 6.18 -26.43
CA PHE A 102 5.62 5.06 -25.48
C PHE A 102 5.94 5.55 -24.07
N THR A 103 5.03 6.34 -23.50
CA THR A 103 5.18 6.86 -22.14
C THR A 103 4.04 6.36 -21.27
N PHE A 104 4.36 5.89 -20.09
CA PHE A 104 3.40 5.62 -19.03
C PHE A 104 4.04 6.00 -17.70
N ARG A 105 3.28 6.74 -16.86
CA ARG A 105 3.75 7.15 -15.54
C ARG A 105 3.06 6.30 -14.49
N MET A 106 3.87 5.65 -13.65
CA MET A 106 3.34 4.99 -12.45
C MET A 106 3.12 6.02 -11.34
N ARG A 107 2.06 5.83 -10.58
CA ARG A 107 1.83 6.52 -9.31
C ARG A 107 1.71 5.48 -8.21
N GLY A 108 2.57 5.58 -7.20
CA GLY A 108 2.45 4.82 -5.98
C GLY A 108 1.51 5.50 -5.00
N PHE A 109 0.99 4.71 -4.08
CA PHE A 109 0.31 5.17 -2.89
C PHE A 109 1.26 5.10 -1.70
N ASP A 110 1.09 6.02 -0.75
CA ASP A 110 1.83 5.93 0.51
C ASP A 110 1.29 4.76 1.34
N ASP A 111 2.19 3.90 1.81
CA ASP A 111 1.88 2.70 2.60
C ASP A 111 2.85 2.50 3.78
N VAL A 112 3.62 3.55 4.10
CA VAL A 112 4.66 3.50 5.14
C VAL A 112 4.06 3.23 6.51
N THR A 113 2.95 3.92 6.84
CA THR A 113 2.27 3.73 8.13
C THR A 113 1.67 2.34 8.23
N TRP A 114 1.05 1.84 7.17
CA TRP A 114 0.53 0.48 7.09
C TRP A 114 1.62 -0.56 7.35
N LYS A 115 2.75 -0.48 6.65
CA LYS A 115 3.90 -1.37 6.84
C LYS A 115 4.49 -1.28 8.25
N THR A 116 4.51 -0.08 8.81
CA THR A 116 4.96 0.15 10.19
C THR A 116 4.00 -0.53 11.17
N ALA A 117 2.68 -0.37 11.01
CA ALA A 117 1.68 -1.00 11.85
C ALA A 117 1.77 -2.56 11.80
N GLN A 118 2.07 -3.12 10.63
CA GLN A 118 2.33 -4.55 10.48
C GLN A 118 3.58 -4.99 11.25
N THR A 119 4.69 -4.27 11.09
CA THR A 119 5.99 -4.67 11.68
C THR A 119 6.07 -4.45 13.18
N THR A 120 5.36 -3.46 13.71
CA THR A 120 5.27 -3.18 15.16
C THR A 120 4.25 -4.05 15.87
N GLY A 121 3.42 -4.79 15.13
CA GLY A 121 2.35 -5.62 15.69
C GLY A 121 1.10 -4.82 16.07
N ALA A 122 1.00 -3.53 15.77
CA ALA A 122 -0.15 -2.69 16.08
C ALA A 122 -1.47 -3.25 15.51
N LEU A 123 -1.43 -3.82 14.29
CA LEU A 123 -2.61 -4.43 13.67
C LEU A 123 -3.17 -5.61 14.47
N GLY A 124 -2.30 -6.41 15.11
CA GLY A 124 -2.73 -7.53 15.96
C GLY A 124 -3.39 -7.10 17.27
N LEU A 125 -3.24 -5.83 17.65
CA LEU A 125 -3.81 -5.23 18.85
C LEU A 125 -5.10 -4.45 18.57
N MET A 126 -5.39 -4.15 17.29
CA MET A 126 -6.61 -3.45 16.85
C MET A 126 -7.84 -4.36 16.97
N PRO A 127 -9.05 -3.78 17.11
CA PRO A 127 -10.27 -4.51 16.86
C PRO A 127 -10.25 -5.13 15.46
N TYR A 128 -10.67 -6.40 15.36
CA TYR A 128 -10.57 -7.14 14.10
C TYR A 128 -11.25 -6.43 12.91
N GLY A 129 -12.43 -5.82 13.14
CA GLY A 129 -13.16 -5.09 12.10
C GLY A 129 -12.39 -3.89 11.55
N ASP A 130 -11.68 -3.16 12.42
CA ASP A 130 -10.88 -2.00 12.00
C ASP A 130 -9.66 -2.45 11.21
N ALA A 131 -8.94 -3.48 11.67
CA ALA A 131 -7.82 -4.06 10.95
C ALA A 131 -8.23 -4.60 9.58
N GLU A 132 -9.41 -5.21 9.45
CA GLU A 132 -9.98 -5.70 8.18
C GLU A 132 -10.26 -4.55 7.21
N VAL A 133 -10.80 -3.43 7.68
CA VAL A 133 -11.06 -2.24 6.84
C VAL A 133 -9.76 -1.67 6.30
N TYR A 134 -8.76 -1.47 7.14
CA TYR A 134 -7.44 -1.00 6.70
C TYR A 134 -6.81 -1.97 5.70
N SER A 135 -6.80 -3.27 6.00
CA SER A 135 -6.25 -4.30 5.09
C SER A 135 -6.90 -4.22 3.72
N GLY A 136 -8.24 -4.14 3.64
CA GLY A 136 -8.97 -4.06 2.39
C GLY A 136 -8.62 -2.82 1.55
N ILE A 137 -8.35 -1.69 2.20
CA ILE A 137 -7.90 -0.46 1.51
C ILE A 137 -6.51 -0.66 0.91
N TYR A 138 -5.53 -1.07 1.71
CA TYR A 138 -4.14 -1.23 1.25
C TYR A 138 -3.97 -2.37 0.25
N ASP A 139 -4.73 -3.45 0.37
CA ASP A 139 -4.76 -4.53 -0.62
C ASP A 139 -5.30 -4.03 -1.98
N THR A 140 -6.31 -3.15 -1.96
CA THR A 140 -6.84 -2.54 -3.19
C THR A 140 -5.83 -1.58 -3.83
N GLN A 141 -5.11 -0.79 -3.04
CA GLN A 141 -4.00 0.07 -3.51
C GLN A 141 -2.91 -0.78 -4.18
N MET A 142 -2.48 -1.86 -3.52
CA MET A 142 -1.47 -2.77 -4.04
C MET A 142 -1.91 -3.44 -5.35
N ALA A 143 -3.17 -3.85 -5.45
CA ALA A 143 -3.72 -4.42 -6.68
C ALA A 143 -3.71 -3.40 -7.83
N LEU A 144 -4.04 -2.13 -7.55
CA LEU A 144 -3.99 -1.04 -8.52
C LEU A 144 -2.56 -0.76 -8.99
N GLU A 145 -1.59 -0.73 -8.08
CA GLU A 145 -0.16 -0.60 -8.44
C GLU A 145 0.33 -1.78 -9.28
N GLY A 146 -0.12 -2.99 -8.97
CA GLY A 146 0.15 -4.18 -9.77
C GLY A 146 -0.35 -4.02 -11.21
N GLN A 147 -1.55 -3.48 -11.42
CA GLN A 147 -2.06 -3.20 -12.77
C GLN A 147 -1.25 -2.16 -13.51
N GLN A 148 -0.81 -1.10 -12.85
CA GLN A 148 0.09 -0.09 -13.46
C GLN A 148 1.41 -0.71 -13.94
N LYS A 149 1.99 -1.62 -13.16
CA LYS A 149 3.22 -2.32 -13.52
C LYS A 149 3.05 -3.18 -14.78
N GLU A 150 1.95 -3.89 -14.89
CA GLU A 150 1.61 -4.68 -16.08
C GLU A 150 1.45 -3.78 -17.33
N ILE A 151 0.87 -2.58 -17.17
CA ILE A 151 0.77 -1.59 -18.26
C ILE A 151 2.17 -1.16 -18.72
N VAL A 152 3.07 -0.84 -17.78
CA VAL A 152 4.46 -0.48 -18.11
C VAL A 152 5.15 -1.58 -18.89
N ASP A 153 4.99 -2.84 -18.48
CA ASP A 153 5.60 -3.98 -19.18
C ASP A 153 5.09 -4.10 -20.62
N ASP A 154 3.80 -3.92 -20.88
CA ASP A 154 3.26 -3.96 -22.23
C ASP A 154 3.68 -2.76 -23.09
N VAL A 155 3.75 -1.56 -22.49
CA VAL A 155 4.29 -0.36 -23.15
C VAL A 155 5.75 -0.55 -23.53
N MET A 156 6.58 -1.10 -22.64
CA MET A 156 7.99 -1.39 -22.92
C MET A 156 8.16 -2.41 -24.04
N ARG A 157 7.30 -3.44 -24.09
CA ARG A 157 7.31 -4.42 -25.18
C ARG A 157 6.93 -3.81 -26.53
N ALA A 158 5.98 -2.88 -26.56
CA ALA A 158 5.64 -2.13 -27.76
C ALA A 158 6.78 -1.21 -28.19
N ALA A 159 7.36 -0.47 -27.27
CA ALA A 159 8.48 0.44 -27.51
C ALA A 159 9.72 -0.28 -28.05
N SER A 160 10.01 -1.51 -27.58
CA SER A 160 11.16 -2.27 -28.00
C SER A 160 11.21 -2.59 -29.51
N LEU A 161 10.04 -2.63 -30.16
CA LEU A 161 9.94 -2.86 -31.60
C LEU A 161 10.33 -1.64 -32.45
N VAL A 162 10.42 -0.48 -31.83
CA VAL A 162 10.75 0.79 -32.52
C VAL A 162 12.11 1.33 -32.09
N ILE A 163 12.41 1.30 -30.78
CA ILE A 163 13.61 1.93 -30.23
C ILE A 163 14.92 1.27 -30.70
N THR A 164 14.86 0.02 -31.15
CA THR A 164 16.03 -0.72 -31.68
C THR A 164 16.32 -0.42 -33.14
N LYS A 165 15.47 0.33 -33.84
CA LYS A 165 15.64 0.68 -35.25
C LYS A 165 16.64 1.80 -35.41
N LYS A 166 17.30 1.80 -36.60
CA LYS A 166 18.18 2.88 -36.98
C LYS A 166 17.38 4.14 -37.32
N GLU A 167 18.06 5.28 -37.22
CA GLU A 167 17.44 6.55 -37.61
C GLU A 167 16.92 6.50 -39.07
N GLY A 168 15.61 6.80 -39.23
CA GLY A 168 14.93 6.73 -40.53
C GLY A 168 14.43 5.34 -40.94
N GLU A 169 14.70 4.28 -40.19
CA GLU A 169 14.18 2.94 -40.44
C GLU A 169 12.74 2.83 -39.89
N GLN A 170 11.78 2.56 -40.78
CA GLN A 170 10.38 2.43 -40.42
C GLN A 170 10.05 1.00 -39.97
N PRO A 171 9.05 0.80 -39.08
CA PRO A 171 8.56 -0.51 -38.73
C PRO A 171 8.00 -1.28 -39.94
N THR A 172 8.27 -2.57 -40.01
CA THR A 172 7.67 -3.45 -41.02
C THR A 172 6.16 -3.61 -40.80
N ALA A 173 5.45 -4.12 -41.78
CA ALA A 173 4.02 -4.38 -41.65
C ALA A 173 3.67 -5.37 -40.52
N GLU A 174 4.55 -6.35 -40.26
CA GLU A 174 4.42 -7.31 -39.15
C GLU A 174 4.64 -6.61 -37.79
N GLU A 175 5.66 -5.76 -37.68
CA GLU A 175 5.93 -4.97 -36.48
C GLU A 175 4.82 -3.98 -36.20
N ILE A 176 4.26 -3.30 -37.21
CA ILE A 176 3.09 -2.40 -37.07
C ILE A 176 1.91 -3.21 -36.52
N SER A 177 1.65 -4.41 -37.02
CA SER A 177 0.58 -5.26 -36.52
C SER A 177 0.79 -5.66 -35.08
N LEU A 178 2.00 -6.00 -34.69
CA LEU A 178 2.36 -6.37 -33.32
C LEU A 178 2.30 -5.17 -32.35
N ILE A 179 2.76 -3.99 -32.77
CA ILE A 179 2.63 -2.76 -31.98
C ILE A 179 1.16 -2.45 -31.73
N ARG A 180 0.31 -2.56 -32.75
CA ARG A 180 -1.13 -2.35 -32.65
C ARG A 180 -1.79 -3.32 -31.65
N GLU A 181 -1.43 -4.59 -31.69
CA GLU A 181 -1.89 -5.59 -30.73
C GLU A 181 -1.52 -5.20 -29.30
N ARG A 182 -0.26 -4.75 -29.08
CA ARG A 182 0.21 -4.30 -27.78
C ARG A 182 -0.51 -3.06 -27.27
N ILE A 183 -0.75 -2.08 -28.15
CA ILE A 183 -1.55 -0.90 -27.81
C ILE A 183 -2.96 -1.31 -27.38
N GLY A 184 -3.62 -2.23 -28.11
CA GLY A 184 -4.92 -2.74 -27.74
C GLY A 184 -4.95 -3.43 -26.36
N LEU A 185 -3.89 -4.15 -26.02
CA LEU A 185 -3.74 -4.77 -24.70
C LEU A 185 -3.57 -3.71 -23.60
N VAL A 186 -2.74 -2.66 -23.84
CA VAL A 186 -2.60 -1.53 -22.91
C VAL A 186 -3.95 -0.83 -22.70
N GLN A 187 -4.72 -0.57 -23.77
CA GLN A 187 -6.05 0.04 -23.65
C GLN A 187 -7.00 -0.80 -22.79
N LEU A 188 -7.00 -2.12 -22.96
CA LEU A 188 -7.78 -3.04 -22.12
C LEU A 188 -7.35 -2.95 -20.66
N ARG A 189 -6.04 -2.89 -20.39
CA ARG A 189 -5.52 -2.73 -19.02
C ARG A 189 -5.88 -1.38 -18.41
N LEU A 190 -5.91 -0.30 -19.20
CA LEU A 190 -6.37 1.01 -18.75
C LEU A 190 -7.87 0.99 -18.35
N LEU A 191 -8.71 0.22 -19.05
CA LEU A 191 -10.10 0.02 -18.65
C LEU A 191 -10.21 -0.72 -17.31
N LEU A 192 -9.40 -1.77 -17.11
CA LEU A 192 -9.34 -2.49 -15.84
C LEU A 192 -8.83 -1.57 -14.72
N LEU A 193 -7.76 -0.82 -14.97
CA LEU A 193 -7.21 0.14 -14.03
C LEU A 193 -8.26 1.17 -13.58
N ASN A 194 -9.05 1.69 -14.53
CA ASN A 194 -10.14 2.60 -14.21
C ASN A 194 -11.20 1.98 -13.29
N SER A 195 -11.50 0.69 -13.48
CA SER A 195 -12.42 -0.04 -12.58
C SER A 195 -11.86 -0.18 -11.17
N PHE A 196 -10.56 -0.40 -11.01
CA PHE A 196 -9.88 -0.40 -9.70
C PHE A 196 -9.91 0.98 -9.06
N ILE A 197 -9.69 2.06 -9.85
CA ILE A 197 -9.80 3.46 -9.38
C ILE A 197 -11.21 3.73 -8.85
N ASP A 198 -12.26 3.32 -9.57
CA ASP A 198 -13.65 3.48 -9.13
C ASP A 198 -13.94 2.74 -7.82
N GLY A 199 -13.41 1.52 -7.68
CA GLY A 199 -13.52 0.73 -6.46
C GLY A 199 -12.84 1.41 -5.28
N LEU A 200 -11.59 1.82 -5.45
CA LEU A 200 -10.79 2.47 -4.40
C LEU A 200 -11.40 3.82 -3.98
N GLU A 201 -11.86 4.63 -4.94
CA GLU A 201 -12.52 5.90 -4.64
C GLU A 201 -13.79 5.72 -3.78
N LYS A 202 -14.60 4.69 -4.08
CA LYS A 202 -15.77 4.35 -3.27
C LYS A 202 -15.38 3.92 -1.85
N THR A 203 -14.31 3.13 -1.75
CA THR A 203 -13.80 2.67 -0.45
C THR A 203 -13.28 3.83 0.39
N TYR A 204 -12.53 4.76 -0.21
CA TYR A 204 -12.05 5.95 0.49
C TYR A 204 -13.22 6.84 0.97
N LYS A 205 -14.19 7.13 0.11
CA LYS A 205 -15.36 7.93 0.47
C LYS A 205 -16.17 7.30 1.62
N LYS A 206 -16.31 5.97 1.60
CA LYS A 206 -16.96 5.26 2.70
C LYS A 206 -16.15 5.39 3.99
N PHE A 207 -14.85 5.15 3.94
CA PHE A 207 -13.95 5.25 5.08
C PHE A 207 -13.95 6.66 5.68
N GLU A 208 -13.82 7.71 4.85
CA GLU A 208 -13.85 9.11 5.27
C GLU A 208 -15.19 9.48 5.90
N GLY A 209 -16.33 9.00 5.33
CA GLY A 209 -17.66 9.24 5.87
C GLY A 209 -17.91 8.60 7.22
N GLU A 210 -17.35 7.42 7.48
CA GLU A 210 -17.46 6.71 8.76
C GLU A 210 -16.55 7.32 9.84
N HIS A 211 -15.50 8.05 9.46
CA HIS A 211 -14.50 8.61 10.38
C HIS A 211 -14.48 10.16 10.41
N ALA A 212 -15.39 10.83 9.73
CA ALA A 212 -15.46 12.30 9.64
C ALA A 212 -15.81 13.01 10.98
N GLY A 213 -15.95 12.29 12.09
CA GLY A 213 -16.32 12.85 13.39
C GLY A 213 -15.54 12.28 14.59
N ALA A 214 -14.46 11.55 14.34
CA ALA A 214 -13.67 10.90 15.40
C ALA A 214 -12.37 11.66 15.69
#